data_3f188b96273c5aaf8713a288b82e8325
#
_entry.id   3f188b96273c5aaf8713a288b82e8325
#
_cell.length_a   1.000
_cell.length_b   1.000
_cell.length_c   1.000
_cell.angle_alpha   90.00
_cell.angle_beta   90.00
_cell.angle_gamma   90.00
#
_symmetry.space_group_name_H-M   'P 1'
#
loop_
_entity.id
_entity.type
_entity.pdbx_description
1 polymer ?
#
loop_
_entity_poly.entity_id
_entity_poly.type
_entity_poly.pdbx_seq_one_letter_code
_entity_poly.pdbx_strand_id
1 'polypeptide(L)'
;MTKDRYVAIDIGGSFLKGVLIEINQGEGMSHIPQKVLNSTVVKFPSKLGNRFTINDFKTALTNLLDQLTQNDTISAIGISTAGLVDYAGKKIILVAPHLEQLKSESWLNFLRKKYSVPVALINDSDATAIGCAALGYLKGNQTIGIMPIGTGVGFTVWRNGRKWTPFNSIPLLGSCYTPDGNYDQIISASSLAKYDNEMNLVNIFSMKKYEKLREQYIEKLSGVIQTANIIYHVNKILIGGGLADAITYSKFPLTKYLMDKLKQNNIEIEVLSEGNMLPLIGATLLGAGEKSIMNYKQTHNYSNKTTEQPFNKNISLNTLTSYELVKLFWELEQEAGDKLYSSLDILTTVINKVTNSLKDGGRLIYVGAGTSGRLATVDTVEIACTFGFPREKVLTLVAGGLADAAYDIETHFEEDASCIPELLLLNLSPKDVVVGISVSGSAFYVQSALGYAKKIGALSILIQETDNDKPDFCDQIIPLYSGSEIIAGSTRMKAGTATKKIINFLSTSVMIKLGNVYGCYMVNLECINEKLINRACSILHELFGIEKEKALSKLKNNNYNLKNTITYLEEHEN
;
A
#
# COMPACT_ATOMS: atom_id res chain seq x y z
N MET A 1 -14.30 -13.26 25.14
CA MET A 1 -13.63 -12.87 23.89
C MET A 1 -12.72 -14.01 23.50
N THR A 2 -12.91 -14.56 22.32
CA THR A 2 -12.03 -15.61 21.79
C THR A 2 -10.72 -14.95 21.38
N LYS A 3 -9.61 -15.59 21.75
CA LYS A 3 -8.26 -15.13 21.48
C LYS A 3 -7.70 -15.94 20.32
N ASP A 4 -7.27 -15.25 19.28
CA ASP A 4 -6.58 -15.89 18.16
C ASP A 4 -5.06 -15.83 18.36
N ARG A 5 -4.37 -16.94 18.03
CA ARG A 5 -2.93 -17.06 18.13
C ARG A 5 -2.32 -17.15 16.75
N TYR A 6 -1.31 -16.35 16.51
CA TYR A 6 -0.63 -16.24 15.23
C TYR A 6 0.85 -16.54 15.41
N VAL A 7 1.42 -17.26 14.47
CA VAL A 7 2.86 -17.44 14.40
C VAL A 7 3.41 -16.49 13.34
N ALA A 8 4.43 -15.72 13.67
CA ALA A 8 5.24 -15.01 12.71
C ALA A 8 6.65 -15.60 12.64
N ILE A 9 7.16 -15.71 11.43
CA ILE A 9 8.51 -16.22 11.15
C ILE A 9 9.24 -15.18 10.31
N ASP A 10 10.48 -14.85 10.72
CA ASP A 10 11.39 -14.04 9.92
C ASP A 10 12.54 -14.94 9.41
N ILE A 11 12.61 -15.12 8.09
CA ILE A 11 13.61 -15.93 7.41
C ILE A 11 14.76 -15.01 6.97
N GLY A 12 15.73 -14.81 7.85
CA GLY A 12 16.94 -14.07 7.53
C GLY A 12 18.01 -14.95 6.87
N GLY A 13 19.11 -14.33 6.46
CA GLY A 13 20.23 -15.06 5.84
C GLY A 13 20.98 -16.01 6.76
N SER A 14 20.89 -15.85 8.08
CA SER A 14 21.65 -16.61 9.08
C SER A 14 20.79 -17.31 10.13
N PHE A 15 19.57 -16.84 10.36
CA PHE A 15 18.69 -17.33 11.42
C PHE A 15 17.24 -17.35 10.95
N LEU A 16 16.47 -18.31 11.47
CA LEU A 16 15.03 -18.31 11.50
C LEU A 16 14.60 -17.78 12.86
N LYS A 17 13.90 -16.66 12.88
CA LYS A 17 13.33 -16.11 14.11
C LYS A 17 11.83 -16.35 14.07
N GLY A 18 11.25 -16.72 15.19
CA GLY A 18 9.82 -16.95 15.28
C GLY A 18 9.24 -16.40 16.57
N VAL A 19 8.00 -15.95 16.50
CA VAL A 19 7.19 -15.54 17.66
C VAL A 19 5.79 -16.11 17.57
N LEU A 20 5.23 -16.47 18.74
CA LEU A 20 3.82 -16.76 18.91
C LEU A 20 3.17 -15.54 19.57
N ILE A 21 2.17 -14.99 18.91
CA ILE A 21 1.50 -13.76 19.31
C ILE A 21 0.01 -14.00 19.48
N GLU A 22 -0.57 -13.45 20.54
CA GLU A 22 -2.00 -13.46 20.82
C GLU A 22 -2.62 -12.11 20.46
N ILE A 23 -3.72 -12.13 19.70
CA ILE A 23 -4.52 -10.95 19.33
C ILE A 23 -5.95 -11.16 19.80
N ASN A 24 -6.53 -10.20 20.52
CA ASN A 24 -7.92 -10.25 20.95
C ASN A 24 -8.87 -10.03 19.77
N GLN A 25 -9.87 -10.91 19.61
CA GLN A 25 -10.96 -10.69 18.65
C GLN A 25 -11.86 -9.55 19.13
N GLY A 26 -12.11 -8.56 18.27
CA GLY A 26 -13.07 -7.47 18.53
C GLY A 26 -12.47 -6.08 18.75
N GLU A 27 -11.19 -5.98 19.01
CA GLU A 27 -10.46 -4.73 18.85
C GLU A 27 -9.91 -4.75 17.42
N GLY A 28 -10.33 -3.80 16.58
CA GLY A 28 -9.98 -3.80 15.15
C GLY A 28 -8.50 -4.13 14.92
N MET A 29 -8.17 -4.83 13.84
CA MET A 29 -6.80 -5.27 13.49
C MET A 29 -5.77 -4.12 13.37
N SER A 30 -6.18 -2.89 13.64
CA SER A 30 -5.34 -1.70 13.77
C SER A 30 -4.51 -1.68 15.07
N HIS A 31 -4.67 -2.67 15.96
CA HIS A 31 -3.97 -2.69 17.23
C HIS A 31 -2.74 -3.61 17.17
N ILE A 32 -1.66 -3.06 17.69
CA ILE A 32 -0.36 -3.70 17.93
C ILE A 32 -0.58 -5.05 18.61
N PRO A 33 0.16 -6.10 18.21
CA PRO A 33 0.16 -7.38 18.88
C PRO A 33 0.27 -7.21 20.39
N GLN A 34 -0.76 -7.57 21.12
CA GLN A 34 -0.88 -7.19 22.54
C GLN A 34 0.02 -8.02 23.43
N LYS A 35 0.36 -9.25 23.01
CA LYS A 35 1.18 -10.13 23.84
C LYS A 35 1.97 -11.13 23.01
N VAL A 36 3.29 -11.05 23.11
CA VAL A 36 4.18 -12.14 22.69
C VAL A 36 4.09 -13.24 23.74
N LEU A 37 3.59 -14.41 23.35
CA LEU A 37 3.46 -15.58 24.23
C LEU A 37 4.76 -16.37 24.29
N ASN A 38 5.43 -16.52 23.16
CA ASN A 38 6.67 -17.28 23.04
C ASN A 38 7.53 -16.70 21.90
N SER A 39 8.83 -16.86 22.01
CA SER A 39 9.78 -16.49 20.95
C SER A 39 10.92 -17.50 20.89
N THR A 40 11.39 -17.80 19.69
CA THR A 40 12.53 -18.69 19.51
C THR A 40 13.35 -18.30 18.28
N VAL A 41 14.64 -18.65 18.31
CA VAL A 41 15.56 -18.41 17.21
C VAL A 41 16.27 -19.73 16.91
N VAL A 42 16.17 -20.16 15.65
CA VAL A 42 16.85 -21.35 15.14
C VAL A 42 17.89 -20.93 14.15
N LYS A 43 19.10 -21.48 14.26
CA LYS A 43 20.16 -21.22 13.30
C LYS A 43 19.75 -21.76 11.93
N PHE A 44 19.92 -20.94 10.91
CA PHE A 44 19.64 -21.36 9.54
C PHE A 44 20.54 -22.55 9.17
N PRO A 45 20.00 -23.57 8.48
CA PRO A 45 20.78 -24.78 8.16
C PRO A 45 21.94 -24.55 7.17
N SER A 46 22.07 -23.35 6.60
CA SER A 46 23.18 -23.03 5.70
C SER A 46 24.46 -22.76 6.50
N LYS A 47 25.48 -23.58 6.29
CA LYS A 47 26.88 -23.17 6.59
C LYS A 47 27.40 -22.41 5.38
N LEU A 48 28.17 -21.33 5.60
CA LEU A 48 28.93 -20.66 4.52
C LEU A 48 29.67 -21.73 3.67
N GLY A 49 29.31 -21.83 2.40
CA GLY A 49 29.86 -22.78 1.44
C GLY A 49 29.12 -24.09 1.23
N ASN A 50 28.16 -24.49 2.07
CA ASN A 50 27.34 -25.69 1.85
C ASN A 50 25.89 -25.32 1.52
N ARG A 51 25.37 -25.87 0.42
CA ARG A 51 23.95 -25.77 0.06
C ARG A 51 23.14 -26.62 1.03
N PHE A 52 22.18 -26.02 1.73
CA PHE A 52 21.17 -26.77 2.49
C PHE A 52 20.15 -27.40 1.52
N THR A 53 19.56 -28.53 1.89
CA THR A 53 18.45 -29.10 1.14
C THR A 53 17.12 -28.48 1.58
N ILE A 54 16.11 -28.53 0.70
CA ILE A 54 14.77 -28.08 1.05
C ILE A 54 14.18 -28.88 2.23
N ASN A 55 14.59 -30.12 2.41
CA ASN A 55 14.18 -30.98 3.51
C ASN A 55 14.80 -30.53 4.86
N ASP A 56 16.09 -30.13 4.84
CA ASP A 56 16.72 -29.55 6.03
C ASP A 56 15.99 -28.28 6.47
N PHE A 57 15.58 -27.46 5.50
CA PHE A 57 14.81 -26.25 5.75
C PHE A 57 13.41 -26.56 6.33
N LYS A 58 12.68 -27.52 5.76
CA LYS A 58 11.39 -27.97 6.29
C LYS A 58 11.51 -28.52 7.72
N THR A 59 12.59 -29.22 8.01
CA THR A 59 12.90 -29.73 9.36
C THR A 59 13.15 -28.59 10.35
N ALA A 60 13.99 -27.60 9.95
CA ALA A 60 14.24 -26.43 10.77
C ALA A 60 12.99 -25.61 11.05
N LEU A 61 12.13 -25.39 10.03
CA LEU A 61 10.83 -24.74 10.19
C LEU A 61 9.89 -25.51 11.14
N THR A 62 9.85 -26.83 11.00
CA THR A 62 9.04 -27.67 11.88
C THR A 62 9.49 -27.55 13.33
N ASN A 63 10.79 -27.68 13.58
CA ASN A 63 11.35 -27.54 14.92
C ASN A 63 11.07 -26.16 15.53
N LEU A 64 11.18 -25.09 14.72
CA LEU A 64 10.82 -23.73 15.14
C LEU A 64 9.35 -23.65 15.55
N LEU A 65 8.44 -24.14 14.71
CA LEU A 65 7.00 -24.10 14.95
C LEU A 65 6.61 -24.96 16.17
N ASP A 66 7.14 -26.16 16.31
CA ASP A 66 6.86 -27.04 17.43
C ASP A 66 7.34 -26.43 18.78
N GLN A 67 8.51 -25.74 18.78
CA GLN A 67 8.99 -25.00 19.95
C GLN A 67 8.11 -23.78 20.28
N LEU A 68 7.58 -23.09 19.26
CA LEU A 68 6.75 -21.92 19.47
C LEU A 68 5.36 -22.28 19.98
N THR A 69 4.74 -23.26 19.35
CA THR A 69 3.30 -23.56 19.59
C THR A 69 3.09 -24.45 20.79
N GLN A 70 4.02 -25.35 21.14
CA GLN A 70 3.89 -26.30 22.25
C GLN A 70 2.52 -27.01 22.28
N ASN A 71 2.00 -27.37 21.10
CA ASN A 71 0.66 -27.93 20.84
C ASN A 71 -0.52 -26.93 20.91
N ASP A 72 -0.27 -25.63 21.03
CA ASP A 72 -1.31 -24.62 20.90
C ASP A 72 -1.89 -24.59 19.48
N THR A 73 -3.19 -24.39 19.38
CA THR A 73 -3.83 -24.15 18.08
C THR A 73 -3.50 -22.74 17.59
N ILE A 74 -3.11 -22.64 16.33
CA ILE A 74 -2.79 -21.37 15.67
C ILE A 74 -3.82 -21.04 14.60
N SER A 75 -4.04 -19.75 14.37
CA SER A 75 -5.02 -19.24 13.42
C SER A 75 -4.44 -18.96 12.03
N ALA A 76 -3.17 -18.55 11.96
CA ALA A 76 -2.41 -18.35 10.71
C ALA A 76 -0.90 -18.29 10.97
N ILE A 77 -0.12 -18.41 9.89
CA ILE A 77 1.33 -18.24 9.87
C ILE A 77 1.66 -17.09 8.91
N GLY A 78 2.31 -16.03 9.43
CA GLY A 78 2.88 -14.96 8.62
C GLY A 78 4.39 -15.15 8.48
N ILE A 79 4.92 -14.95 7.29
CA ILE A 79 6.34 -15.19 6.99
C ILE A 79 6.94 -13.95 6.34
N SER A 80 7.91 -13.36 7.02
CA SER A 80 8.85 -12.39 6.50
C SER A 80 10.06 -13.13 5.92
N THR A 81 10.54 -12.75 4.76
CA THR A 81 11.68 -13.42 4.13
C THR A 81 12.60 -12.45 3.41
N ALA A 82 13.92 -12.71 3.52
CA ALA A 82 14.87 -12.06 2.66
C ALA A 82 14.64 -12.47 1.20
N GLY A 83 14.76 -11.50 0.30
CA GLY A 83 14.55 -11.69 -1.13
C GLY A 83 13.22 -11.13 -1.63
N LEU A 84 13.06 -11.17 -2.94
CA LEU A 84 11.91 -10.66 -3.63
C LEU A 84 10.80 -11.70 -3.67
N VAL A 85 9.65 -11.35 -3.13
CA VAL A 85 8.43 -12.17 -3.17
C VAL A 85 7.60 -11.72 -4.39
N ASP A 86 6.93 -12.64 -5.05
CA ASP A 86 5.97 -12.30 -6.11
C ASP A 86 4.79 -11.49 -5.53
N TYR A 87 4.12 -10.75 -6.42
CA TYR A 87 3.04 -9.85 -5.99
C TYR A 87 1.90 -10.59 -5.25
N ALA A 88 1.63 -11.83 -5.64
CA ALA A 88 0.61 -12.66 -5.00
C ALA A 88 1.03 -13.27 -3.66
N GLY A 89 2.28 -13.06 -3.21
CA GLY A 89 2.80 -13.63 -1.95
C GLY A 89 2.93 -15.16 -1.98
N LYS A 90 3.05 -15.76 -3.18
CA LYS A 90 3.03 -17.22 -3.34
C LYS A 90 4.41 -17.85 -3.38
N LYS A 91 5.41 -17.12 -3.86
CA LYS A 91 6.78 -17.63 -4.03
C LYS A 91 7.83 -16.53 -3.93
N ILE A 92 9.05 -16.95 -3.66
CA ILE A 92 10.23 -16.08 -3.73
C ILE A 92 10.75 -16.10 -5.16
N ILE A 93 10.84 -14.92 -5.80
CA ILE A 93 11.29 -14.77 -7.18
C ILE A 93 12.82 -14.63 -7.24
N LEU A 94 13.39 -13.81 -6.35
CA LEU A 94 14.80 -13.51 -6.29
C LEU A 94 15.30 -13.56 -4.85
N VAL A 95 16.44 -14.18 -4.63
CA VAL A 95 17.06 -14.29 -3.31
C VAL A 95 18.58 -14.41 -3.48
N ALA A 96 19.32 -14.14 -2.41
CA ALA A 96 20.78 -14.34 -2.42
C ALA A 96 21.15 -15.79 -2.76
N PRO A 97 22.29 -16.04 -3.45
CA PRO A 97 22.66 -17.36 -3.97
C PRO A 97 22.66 -18.48 -2.92
N HIS A 98 23.02 -18.18 -1.67
CA HIS A 98 23.02 -19.17 -0.58
C HIS A 98 21.61 -19.56 -0.08
N LEU A 99 20.58 -18.85 -0.51
CA LEU A 99 19.17 -19.08 -0.17
C LEU A 99 18.34 -19.57 -1.38
N GLU A 100 18.98 -19.90 -2.50
CA GLU A 100 18.32 -20.25 -3.78
C GLU A 100 17.25 -21.35 -3.64
N GLN A 101 17.44 -22.27 -2.70
CA GLN A 101 16.49 -23.36 -2.42
C GLN A 101 15.11 -22.84 -1.96
N LEU A 102 15.04 -21.62 -1.40
CA LEU A 102 13.78 -21.02 -0.94
C LEU A 102 12.84 -20.61 -2.08
N LYS A 103 13.33 -20.55 -3.33
CA LYS A 103 12.46 -20.31 -4.51
C LYS A 103 11.48 -21.46 -4.76
N SER A 104 11.76 -22.66 -4.23
CA SER A 104 10.85 -23.80 -4.34
C SER A 104 9.58 -23.57 -3.52
N GLU A 105 8.41 -23.63 -4.13
CA GLU A 105 7.11 -23.52 -3.44
C GLU A 105 6.81 -24.72 -2.50
N SER A 106 7.62 -25.79 -2.59
CA SER A 106 7.34 -27.04 -1.87
C SER A 106 7.32 -26.91 -0.35
N TRP A 107 8.04 -25.94 0.22
CA TRP A 107 8.06 -25.71 1.67
C TRP A 107 6.84 -24.91 2.14
N LEU A 108 6.34 -23.95 1.34
CA LEU A 108 5.10 -23.22 1.64
C LEU A 108 3.89 -24.17 1.57
N ASN A 109 3.83 -24.99 0.53
CA ASN A 109 2.77 -25.99 0.37
C ASN A 109 2.82 -27.04 1.49
N PHE A 110 4.03 -27.40 1.95
CA PHE A 110 4.21 -28.27 3.11
C PHE A 110 3.62 -27.63 4.39
N LEU A 111 3.89 -26.36 4.68
CA LEU A 111 3.33 -25.65 5.83
C LEU A 111 1.80 -25.58 5.77
N ARG A 112 1.24 -25.17 4.62
CA ARG A 112 -0.21 -25.11 4.40
C ARG A 112 -0.89 -26.46 4.67
N LYS A 113 -0.28 -27.55 4.18
CA LYS A 113 -0.82 -28.91 4.37
C LYS A 113 -0.67 -29.41 5.81
N LYS A 114 0.48 -29.16 6.46
CA LYS A 114 0.78 -29.67 7.80
C LYS A 114 -0.08 -29.00 8.87
N TYR A 115 -0.22 -27.67 8.81
CA TYR A 115 -0.90 -26.90 9.86
C TYR A 115 -2.36 -26.55 9.53
N SER A 116 -2.79 -26.75 8.27
CA SER A 116 -4.18 -26.48 7.81
C SER A 116 -4.67 -25.05 8.13
N VAL A 117 -3.77 -24.09 8.11
CA VAL A 117 -4.03 -22.66 8.36
C VAL A 117 -3.53 -21.80 7.19
N PRO A 118 -4.01 -20.56 7.02
CA PRO A 118 -3.44 -19.62 6.08
C PRO A 118 -1.95 -19.41 6.34
N VAL A 119 -1.16 -19.41 5.26
CA VAL A 119 0.27 -19.09 5.28
C VAL A 119 0.52 -17.96 4.33
N ALA A 120 0.88 -16.80 4.85
CA ALA A 120 1.16 -15.58 4.13
C ALA A 120 2.67 -15.33 4.05
N LEU A 121 3.14 -14.83 2.91
CA LEU A 121 4.56 -14.58 2.64
C LEU A 121 4.75 -13.13 2.16
N ILE A 122 5.77 -12.45 2.69
CA ILE A 122 6.11 -11.07 2.33
C ILE A 122 7.63 -10.85 2.40
N ASN A 123 8.13 -9.88 1.65
CA ASN A 123 9.52 -9.43 1.77
C ASN A 123 9.81 -8.82 3.16
N ASP A 124 11.01 -9.00 3.69
CA ASP A 124 11.43 -8.54 5.03
C ASP A 124 11.36 -7.01 5.20
N SER A 125 11.73 -6.26 4.18
CA SER A 125 11.64 -4.79 4.21
C SER A 125 10.19 -4.31 4.22
N ASP A 126 9.32 -4.97 3.47
CA ASP A 126 7.88 -4.68 3.46
C ASP A 126 7.21 -5.10 4.77
N ALA A 127 7.59 -6.25 5.34
CA ALA A 127 7.13 -6.64 6.66
C ALA A 127 7.58 -5.63 7.74
N THR A 128 8.82 -5.16 7.67
CA THR A 128 9.33 -4.09 8.55
C THR A 128 8.51 -2.82 8.39
N ALA A 129 8.16 -2.43 7.15
CA ALA A 129 7.35 -1.25 6.90
C ALA A 129 5.92 -1.38 7.48
N ILE A 130 5.29 -2.56 7.37
CA ILE A 130 4.00 -2.84 8.02
C ILE A 130 4.13 -2.71 9.54
N GLY A 131 5.20 -3.24 10.13
CA GLY A 131 5.49 -3.07 11.55
C GLY A 131 5.63 -1.60 11.95
N CYS A 132 6.37 -0.81 11.14
CA CYS A 132 6.51 0.64 11.33
C CYS A 132 5.15 1.36 11.22
N ALA A 133 4.30 1.00 10.27
CA ALA A 133 2.96 1.56 10.12
C ALA A 133 2.10 1.29 11.36
N ALA A 134 2.09 0.04 11.82
CA ALA A 134 1.34 -0.39 13.00
C ALA A 134 1.77 0.35 14.28
N LEU A 135 3.08 0.59 14.45
CA LEU A 135 3.61 1.34 15.59
C LEU A 135 3.53 2.87 15.43
N GLY A 136 2.97 3.35 14.32
CA GLY A 136 2.73 4.77 14.08
C GLY A 136 3.96 5.57 13.66
N TYR A 137 5.03 4.92 13.17
CA TYR A 137 6.21 5.62 12.64
C TYR A 137 5.97 6.27 11.27
N LEU A 138 4.96 5.79 10.51
CA LEU A 138 4.65 6.30 9.17
C LEU A 138 3.50 7.32 9.24
N LYS A 139 3.84 8.59 9.37
CA LYS A 139 2.86 9.69 9.50
C LYS A 139 3.18 10.85 8.58
N GLY A 140 2.12 11.59 8.19
CA GLY A 140 2.25 12.85 7.43
C GLY A 140 2.58 12.65 5.95
N ASN A 141 2.94 13.77 5.30
CA ASN A 141 3.25 13.85 3.86
C ASN A 141 4.76 13.68 3.55
N GLN A 142 5.52 13.13 4.47
CA GLN A 142 6.95 12.90 4.28
C GLN A 142 7.20 11.70 3.35
N THR A 143 8.33 11.75 2.65
CA THR A 143 8.89 10.56 2.00
C THR A 143 9.83 9.88 2.99
N ILE A 144 9.46 8.70 3.48
CA ILE A 144 10.17 7.98 4.52
C ILE A 144 10.85 6.75 3.91
N GLY A 145 12.16 6.62 4.09
CA GLY A 145 12.92 5.41 3.80
C GLY A 145 12.95 4.51 5.03
N ILE A 146 12.58 3.25 4.89
CA ILE A 146 12.68 2.24 5.93
C ILE A 146 13.84 1.32 5.55
N MET A 147 14.88 1.28 6.39
CA MET A 147 16.16 0.63 6.14
C MET A 147 16.46 -0.40 7.23
N PRO A 148 15.92 -1.62 7.15
CA PRO A 148 16.33 -2.70 8.05
C PRO A 148 17.76 -3.15 7.70
N ILE A 149 18.67 -3.07 8.68
CA ILE A 149 20.07 -3.49 8.55
C ILE A 149 20.31 -4.70 9.44
N GLY A 150 20.39 -5.86 8.80
CA GLY A 150 20.62 -7.16 9.42
C GLY A 150 21.75 -7.92 8.74
N THR A 151 21.50 -9.17 8.32
CA THR A 151 22.45 -9.95 7.49
C THR A 151 22.73 -9.26 6.16
N GLY A 152 21.72 -8.59 5.61
CA GLY A 152 21.79 -7.70 4.47
C GLY A 152 21.26 -6.32 4.81
N VAL A 153 21.06 -5.48 3.78
CA VAL A 153 20.51 -4.13 3.84
C VAL A 153 19.23 -4.08 3.01
N GLY A 154 18.09 -4.11 3.70
CA GLY A 154 16.80 -3.89 3.08
C GLY A 154 16.51 -2.40 2.89
N PHE A 155 15.62 -2.09 1.97
CA PHE A 155 15.13 -0.73 1.80
C PHE A 155 13.73 -0.72 1.18
N THR A 156 12.83 0.04 1.76
CA THR A 156 11.54 0.33 1.17
C THR A 156 11.17 1.79 1.41
N VAL A 157 10.37 2.37 0.55
CA VAL A 157 10.00 3.79 0.61
C VAL A 157 8.49 3.93 0.82
N TRP A 158 8.12 4.76 1.78
CA TRP A 158 6.75 5.17 2.01
C TRP A 158 6.59 6.65 1.67
N ARG A 159 5.57 7.00 0.91
CA ARG A 159 5.31 8.36 0.46
C ARG A 159 3.81 8.60 0.28
N ASN A 160 3.30 9.72 0.78
CA ASN A 160 1.89 10.11 0.66
C ASN A 160 0.93 8.99 1.09
N GLY A 161 1.19 8.39 2.26
CA GLY A 161 0.31 7.39 2.84
C GLY A 161 0.40 5.99 2.23
N ARG A 162 1.39 5.69 1.35
CA ARG A 162 1.51 4.39 0.68
C ARG A 162 2.96 3.99 0.43
N LYS A 163 3.19 2.71 0.17
CA LYS A 163 4.45 2.24 -0.38
C LYS A 163 4.67 2.89 -1.75
N TRP A 164 5.85 3.41 -1.96
CA TRP A 164 6.25 4.02 -3.22
C TRP A 164 7.39 3.23 -3.86
N THR A 165 7.16 2.76 -5.08
CA THR A 165 8.16 2.08 -5.90
C THR A 165 8.35 2.86 -7.20
N PRO A 166 9.53 3.46 -7.44
CA PRO A 166 9.81 4.08 -8.72
C PRO A 166 9.98 3.02 -9.80
N PHE A 167 9.33 3.21 -10.94
CA PHE A 167 9.59 2.45 -12.18
C PHE A 167 9.56 0.92 -12.02
N ASN A 168 8.57 0.36 -11.35
CA ASN A 168 8.42 -1.11 -11.12
C ASN A 168 9.66 -1.77 -10.48
N SER A 169 10.56 -1.00 -9.92
CA SER A 169 11.75 -1.51 -9.27
C SER A 169 11.55 -1.60 -7.77
N ILE A 170 11.80 -2.78 -7.21
CA ILE A 170 11.97 -2.90 -5.77
C ILE A 170 13.33 -2.27 -5.44
N PRO A 171 13.40 -1.37 -4.46
CA PRO A 171 14.65 -0.75 -4.09
C PRO A 171 15.57 -1.79 -3.44
N LEU A 172 16.33 -2.52 -4.23
CA LEU A 172 17.38 -3.44 -3.76
C LEU A 172 18.64 -2.65 -3.42
N LEU A 173 18.52 -1.71 -2.47
CA LEU A 173 19.62 -0.83 -2.11
C LEU A 173 20.88 -1.62 -1.68
N GLY A 174 20.71 -2.69 -0.91
CA GLY A 174 21.80 -3.56 -0.48
C GLY A 174 22.61 -4.17 -1.62
N SER A 175 21.99 -4.39 -2.77
CA SER A 175 22.64 -4.96 -3.97
C SER A 175 23.35 -3.92 -4.84
N CYS A 176 23.25 -2.62 -4.53
CA CYS A 176 23.97 -1.60 -5.27
C CYS A 176 25.48 -1.72 -5.08
N TYR A 177 26.25 -1.72 -6.17
CA TYR A 177 27.70 -1.90 -6.17
C TYR A 177 28.45 -0.58 -6.05
N THR A 178 29.54 -0.62 -5.29
CA THR A 178 30.57 0.41 -5.21
C THR A 178 31.92 -0.22 -5.53
N PRO A 179 32.99 0.56 -5.67
CA PRO A 179 34.35 -0.01 -5.81
C PRO A 179 34.77 -0.95 -4.66
N ASP A 180 34.18 -0.76 -3.45
CA ASP A 180 34.46 -1.55 -2.25
C ASP A 180 33.57 -2.80 -2.12
N GLY A 181 32.63 -3.04 -3.03
CA GLY A 181 31.65 -4.11 -2.97
C GLY A 181 30.22 -3.58 -2.98
N ASN A 182 29.24 -4.44 -2.80
CA ASN A 182 27.85 -4.00 -2.66
C ASN A 182 27.54 -3.54 -1.22
N TYR A 183 26.43 -2.82 -1.04
CA TYR A 183 26.10 -2.27 0.29
C TYR A 183 25.85 -3.35 1.33
N ASP A 184 25.35 -4.54 0.97
CA ASP A 184 25.26 -5.68 1.89
C ASP A 184 26.61 -6.10 2.46
N GLN A 185 27.66 -6.02 1.65
CA GLN A 185 29.03 -6.36 2.08
C GLN A 185 29.69 -5.25 2.90
N ILE A 186 29.25 -4.02 2.73
CA ILE A 186 29.91 -2.82 3.29
C ILE A 186 29.28 -2.37 4.60
N ILE A 187 27.93 -2.34 4.69
CA ILE A 187 27.22 -1.76 5.84
C ILE A 187 26.25 -2.70 6.53
N SER A 188 26.11 -3.97 6.10
CA SER A 188 25.25 -4.90 6.84
C SER A 188 25.76 -5.14 8.27
N ALA A 189 24.86 -5.48 9.17
CA ALA A 189 25.19 -5.83 10.54
C ALA A 189 26.14 -7.03 10.59
N SER A 190 25.97 -8.01 9.70
CA SER A 190 26.85 -9.19 9.61
C SER A 190 28.23 -8.84 9.08
N SER A 191 28.36 -7.88 8.18
CA SER A 191 29.68 -7.42 7.70
C SER A 191 30.49 -6.73 8.80
N LEU A 192 29.80 -5.97 9.65
CA LEU A 192 30.39 -5.29 10.79
C LEU A 192 30.72 -6.24 11.94
N ALA A 193 29.88 -7.21 12.25
CA ALA A 193 30.06 -8.17 13.33
C ALA A 193 31.36 -9.01 13.20
N LYS A 194 31.86 -9.22 11.99
CA LYS A 194 33.11 -9.97 11.72
C LYS A 194 34.34 -9.38 12.39
N TYR A 195 34.32 -8.12 12.79
CA TYR A 195 35.43 -7.47 13.46
C TYR A 195 35.49 -7.74 14.98
N ASP A 196 34.44 -8.36 15.53
CA ASP A 196 34.42 -8.82 16.92
C ASP A 196 34.55 -10.35 16.99
N ASN A 197 35.42 -10.87 17.89
CA ASN A 197 35.69 -12.31 18.01
C ASN A 197 34.43 -13.13 18.36
N GLU A 198 33.48 -12.52 19.07
CA GLU A 198 32.21 -13.14 19.45
C GLU A 198 31.10 -12.82 18.44
N MET A 199 31.44 -12.14 17.37
CA MET A 199 30.47 -11.61 16.36
C MET A 199 29.34 -10.79 16.99
N ASN A 200 29.63 -10.04 18.06
CA ASN A 200 28.65 -9.28 18.83
C ASN A 200 28.70 -7.79 18.47
N LEU A 201 27.65 -7.30 17.83
CA LEU A 201 27.54 -5.90 17.44
C LEU A 201 27.52 -4.95 18.64
N VAL A 202 26.94 -5.35 19.77
CA VAL A 202 26.90 -4.52 20.98
C VAL A 202 28.33 -4.20 21.45
N ASN A 203 29.24 -5.17 21.37
CA ASN A 203 30.68 -4.96 21.70
C ASN A 203 31.30 -3.89 20.79
N ILE A 204 30.98 -3.92 19.50
CA ILE A 204 31.51 -2.96 18.53
C ILE A 204 31.03 -1.53 18.88
N PHE A 205 29.80 -1.34 19.31
CA PHE A 205 29.26 -0.02 19.63
C PHE A 205 29.53 0.45 21.06
N SER A 206 29.94 -0.44 21.99
CA SER A 206 30.20 -0.09 23.38
C SER A 206 31.70 0.00 23.72
N MET A 207 32.57 -0.81 23.10
CA MET A 207 33.96 -0.89 23.48
C MET A 207 34.84 0.15 22.76
N LYS A 208 35.74 0.81 23.51
CA LYS A 208 36.65 1.85 23.00
C LYS A 208 37.57 1.33 21.87
N LYS A 209 38.02 0.08 21.92
CA LYS A 209 38.90 -0.50 20.90
C LYS A 209 38.34 -0.45 19.47
N TYR A 210 37.02 -0.30 19.30
CA TYR A 210 36.36 -0.24 17.99
C TYR A 210 36.04 1.19 17.53
N GLU A 211 36.54 2.22 18.17
CA GLU A 211 36.22 3.62 17.85
C GLU A 211 36.50 3.97 16.37
N LYS A 212 37.69 3.66 15.87
CA LYS A 212 38.08 3.89 14.47
C LYS A 212 37.18 3.10 13.48
N LEU A 213 36.82 1.86 13.84
CA LEU A 213 35.92 1.03 13.02
C LEU A 213 34.53 1.66 12.95
N ARG A 214 34.00 2.17 14.08
CA ARG A 214 32.72 2.88 14.09
C ARG A 214 32.73 4.13 13.23
N GLU A 215 33.78 4.95 13.29
CA GLU A 215 33.93 6.13 12.45
C GLU A 215 33.88 5.79 10.95
N GLN A 216 34.63 4.77 10.53
CA GLN A 216 34.61 4.28 9.15
C GLN A 216 33.22 3.75 8.74
N TYR A 217 32.58 3.02 9.63
CA TYR A 217 31.23 2.48 9.39
C TYR A 217 30.20 3.60 9.24
N ILE A 218 30.22 4.61 10.12
CA ILE A 218 29.32 5.77 10.06
C ILE A 218 29.54 6.55 8.77
N GLU A 219 30.78 6.70 8.31
CA GLU A 219 31.11 7.33 7.04
C GLU A 219 30.43 6.61 5.87
N LYS A 220 30.62 5.29 5.80
CA LYS A 220 30.01 4.46 4.76
C LYS A 220 28.49 4.47 4.83
N LEU A 221 27.89 4.34 6.00
CA LEU A 221 26.45 4.40 6.20
C LEU A 221 25.87 5.76 5.79
N SER A 222 26.56 6.87 6.11
CA SER A 222 26.14 8.20 5.68
C SER A 222 26.12 8.34 4.16
N GLY A 223 27.09 7.77 3.46
CA GLY A 223 27.13 7.72 1.98
C GLY A 223 25.95 6.95 1.39
N VAL A 224 25.59 5.81 1.98
CA VAL A 224 24.40 5.04 1.54
C VAL A 224 23.11 5.81 1.76
N ILE A 225 22.97 6.49 2.89
CA ILE A 225 21.82 7.35 3.19
C ILE A 225 21.72 8.51 2.20
N GLN A 226 22.84 9.13 1.83
CA GLN A 226 22.88 10.18 0.80
C GLN A 226 22.45 9.63 -0.55
N THR A 227 22.92 8.44 -0.94
CA THR A 227 22.50 7.77 -2.18
C THR A 227 21.00 7.52 -2.19
N ALA A 228 20.45 7.01 -1.09
CA ALA A 228 19.01 6.81 -0.95
C ALA A 228 18.22 8.14 -1.06
N ASN A 229 18.74 9.22 -0.48
CA ASN A 229 18.12 10.55 -0.61
C ASN A 229 18.14 11.06 -2.05
N ILE A 230 19.28 10.94 -2.75
CA ILE A 230 19.41 11.38 -4.15
C ILE A 230 18.43 10.63 -5.06
N ILE A 231 18.31 9.30 -4.88
CA ILE A 231 17.48 8.46 -5.76
C ILE A 231 15.99 8.61 -5.43
N TYR A 232 15.64 8.62 -4.14
CA TYR A 232 14.24 8.48 -3.69
C TYR A 232 13.67 9.76 -3.05
N HIS A 233 14.47 10.81 -2.91
CA HIS A 233 14.09 12.09 -2.26
C HIS A 233 13.45 11.88 -0.88
N VAL A 234 14.09 11.05 -0.03
CA VAL A 234 13.59 10.77 1.31
C VAL A 234 13.86 11.93 2.27
N ASN A 235 12.85 12.31 3.04
CA ASN A 235 12.96 13.35 4.08
C ASN A 235 13.38 12.77 5.43
N LYS A 236 13.06 11.48 5.64
CA LYS A 236 13.32 10.76 6.89
C LYS A 236 13.79 9.34 6.57
N ILE A 237 14.73 8.81 7.36
CA ILE A 237 15.14 7.42 7.32
C ILE A 237 14.93 6.77 8.68
N LEU A 238 14.21 5.65 8.68
CA LEU A 238 14.02 4.76 9.82
C LEU A 238 15.00 3.60 9.70
N ILE A 239 15.95 3.47 10.63
CA ILE A 239 16.93 2.37 10.68
C ILE A 239 16.38 1.30 11.61
N GLY A 240 16.16 0.09 11.07
CA GLY A 240 15.69 -1.09 11.79
C GLY A 240 16.68 -2.25 11.75
N GLY A 241 16.21 -3.45 12.11
CA GLY A 241 16.99 -4.68 12.07
C GLY A 241 18.01 -4.83 13.20
N GLY A 242 18.88 -5.82 13.10
CA GLY A 242 19.84 -6.15 14.16
C GLY A 242 20.84 -5.03 14.50
N LEU A 243 21.11 -4.13 13.55
CA LEU A 243 21.91 -2.94 13.83
C LEU A 243 21.19 -2.02 14.82
N ALA A 244 19.92 -1.75 14.59
CA ALA A 244 19.11 -0.86 15.46
C ALA A 244 19.04 -1.40 16.88
N ASP A 245 18.85 -2.72 17.05
CA ASP A 245 18.88 -3.36 18.38
C ASP A 245 20.23 -3.19 19.06
N ALA A 246 21.34 -3.43 18.34
CA ALA A 246 22.69 -3.28 18.90
C ALA A 246 22.96 -1.82 19.33
N ILE A 247 22.50 -0.84 18.56
CA ILE A 247 22.59 0.59 18.90
C ILE A 247 21.77 0.90 20.16
N THR A 248 20.55 0.38 20.24
CA THR A 248 19.67 0.58 21.39
C THR A 248 20.29 -0.02 22.67
N TYR A 249 20.76 -1.27 22.62
CA TYR A 249 21.39 -1.95 23.75
C TYR A 249 22.70 -1.28 24.19
N SER A 250 23.54 -0.86 23.24
CA SER A 250 24.80 -0.17 23.54
C SER A 250 24.63 1.28 23.97
N LYS A 251 23.42 1.86 23.75
CA LYS A 251 23.13 3.29 23.91
C LYS A 251 24.05 4.19 23.09
N PHE A 252 24.57 3.70 21.97
CA PHE A 252 25.45 4.46 21.10
C PHE A 252 24.66 5.54 20.35
N PRO A 253 25.11 6.82 20.34
CA PRO A 253 24.34 7.93 19.76
C PRO A 253 24.49 8.02 18.22
N LEU A 254 24.19 6.92 17.50
CA LEU A 254 24.35 6.81 16.05
C LEU A 254 23.59 7.92 15.31
N THR A 255 22.35 8.20 15.72
CA THR A 255 21.52 9.25 15.12
C THR A 255 22.25 10.60 15.13
N LYS A 256 22.86 10.98 16.26
CA LYS A 256 23.60 12.24 16.38
C LYS A 256 24.78 12.28 15.39
N TYR A 257 25.59 11.24 15.32
CA TYR A 257 26.74 11.17 14.40
C TYR A 257 26.31 11.24 12.93
N LEU A 258 25.25 10.55 12.55
CA LEU A 258 24.72 10.59 11.19
C LEU A 258 24.13 11.97 10.86
N MET A 259 23.35 12.55 11.74
CA MET A 259 22.81 13.91 11.53
C MET A 259 23.89 14.97 11.42
N ASP A 260 24.97 14.87 12.20
CA ASP A 260 26.11 15.77 12.09
C ASP A 260 26.79 15.68 10.71
N LYS A 261 26.91 14.48 10.14
CA LYS A 261 27.45 14.29 8.79
C LYS A 261 26.49 14.68 7.66
N LEU A 262 25.21 14.56 7.89
CA LEU A 262 24.15 14.78 6.90
C LEU A 262 23.48 16.17 6.98
N LYS A 263 24.03 17.09 7.77
CA LYS A 263 23.47 18.45 8.01
C LYS A 263 23.07 19.20 6.74
N GLN A 264 23.77 19.00 5.63
CA GLN A 264 23.49 19.68 4.35
C GLN A 264 22.31 19.07 3.58
N ASN A 265 21.88 17.85 3.94
CA ASN A 265 20.90 17.08 3.16
C ASN A 265 19.47 17.20 3.71
N ASN A 266 19.28 17.84 4.85
CA ASN A 266 17.98 18.02 5.52
C ASN A 266 17.19 16.69 5.71
N ILE A 267 17.89 15.60 6.06
CA ILE A 267 17.33 14.27 6.28
C ILE A 267 17.22 14.02 7.78
N GLU A 268 16.04 13.64 8.24
CA GLU A 268 15.83 13.15 9.61
C GLU A 268 16.21 11.68 9.71
N ILE A 269 16.95 11.30 10.78
CA ILE A 269 17.33 9.91 11.04
C ILE A 269 16.73 9.47 12.36
N GLU A 270 16.09 8.30 12.36
CA GLU A 270 15.57 7.66 13.55
C GLU A 270 16.02 6.20 13.60
N VAL A 271 16.61 5.77 14.72
CA VAL A 271 16.95 4.36 14.99
C VAL A 271 15.83 3.75 15.82
N LEU A 272 15.23 2.67 15.31
CA LEU A 272 14.05 2.05 15.88
C LEU A 272 14.41 1.11 17.03
N SER A 273 13.72 1.23 18.16
CA SER A 273 14.02 0.41 19.36
C SER A 273 13.61 -1.07 19.21
N GLU A 274 12.65 -1.37 18.33
CA GLU A 274 12.12 -2.71 18.10
C GLU A 274 12.66 -3.35 16.80
N GLY A 275 13.91 -3.06 16.42
CA GLY A 275 14.48 -3.35 15.11
C GLY A 275 14.24 -4.75 14.57
N ASN A 276 14.45 -5.79 15.37
CA ASN A 276 14.23 -7.19 14.99
C ASN A 276 12.75 -7.65 15.17
N MET A 277 11.93 -6.93 15.92
CA MET A 277 10.52 -7.28 16.10
C MET A 277 9.62 -6.76 14.98
N LEU A 278 10.01 -5.69 14.30
CA LEU A 278 9.21 -5.06 13.26
C LEU A 278 8.80 -6.01 12.13
N PRO A 279 9.69 -6.80 11.51
CA PRO A 279 9.30 -7.74 10.47
C PRO A 279 8.38 -8.85 11.02
N LEU A 280 8.53 -9.26 12.27
CA LEU A 280 7.66 -10.25 12.92
C LEU A 280 6.27 -9.66 13.21
N ILE A 281 6.18 -8.41 13.65
CA ILE A 281 4.92 -7.69 13.80
C ILE A 281 4.20 -7.60 12.44
N GLY A 282 4.91 -7.16 11.40
CA GLY A 282 4.34 -7.06 10.06
C GLY A 282 3.86 -8.41 9.51
N ALA A 283 4.64 -9.47 9.68
CA ALA A 283 4.26 -10.82 9.28
C ALA A 283 3.03 -11.33 10.08
N THR A 284 2.96 -11.05 11.38
CA THR A 284 1.79 -11.39 12.21
C THR A 284 0.53 -10.73 11.67
N LEU A 285 0.59 -9.42 11.43
CA LEU A 285 -0.55 -8.65 10.92
C LEU A 285 -0.98 -9.13 9.53
N LEU A 286 -0.03 -9.48 8.68
CA LEU A 286 -0.31 -10.07 7.37
C LEU A 286 -1.05 -11.41 7.52
N GLY A 287 -0.56 -12.32 8.35
CA GLY A 287 -1.20 -13.60 8.61
C GLY A 287 -2.62 -13.44 9.17
N ALA A 288 -2.81 -12.49 10.09
CA ALA A 288 -4.12 -12.18 10.66
C ALA A 288 -5.08 -11.58 9.61
N GLY A 289 -4.58 -10.68 8.76
CA GLY A 289 -5.33 -10.10 7.65
C GLY A 289 -5.79 -11.16 6.66
N GLU A 290 -4.90 -12.01 6.18
CA GLU A 290 -5.22 -13.11 5.28
C GLU A 290 -6.23 -14.11 5.89
N LYS A 291 -6.11 -14.42 7.19
CA LYS A 291 -7.10 -15.23 7.92
C LYS A 291 -8.48 -14.59 7.87
N SER A 292 -8.56 -13.27 8.03
CA SER A 292 -9.83 -12.55 8.12
C SER A 292 -10.64 -12.60 6.83
N ILE A 293 -9.98 -12.76 5.68
CA ILE A 293 -10.59 -12.77 4.35
C ILE A 293 -10.70 -14.18 3.72
N MET A 294 -10.24 -15.20 4.41
CA MET A 294 -10.14 -16.57 3.86
C MET A 294 -11.46 -17.09 3.26
N ASN A 295 -12.59 -16.70 3.84
CA ASN A 295 -13.92 -17.14 3.42
C ASN A 295 -14.49 -16.33 2.23
N TYR A 296 -13.83 -15.25 1.80
CA TYR A 296 -14.36 -14.37 0.75
C TYR A 296 -13.91 -14.72 -0.66
N LYS A 297 -12.92 -15.61 -0.81
CA LYS A 297 -12.50 -16.06 -2.13
C LYS A 297 -13.61 -16.87 -2.80
N GLN A 298 -14.42 -16.20 -3.59
CA GLN A 298 -15.47 -16.84 -4.38
C GLN A 298 -14.87 -17.37 -5.67
N THR A 299 -15.11 -18.65 -5.97
CA THR A 299 -14.89 -19.22 -7.31
C THR A 299 -16.05 -18.79 -8.19
N HIS A 300 -15.82 -17.84 -9.09
CA HIS A 300 -16.85 -17.39 -10.01
C HIS A 300 -16.85 -18.23 -11.30
N ASN A 301 -18.05 -18.65 -11.70
CA ASN A 301 -18.25 -19.16 -13.05
C ASN A 301 -18.42 -17.96 -13.99
N TYR A 302 -17.36 -17.54 -14.67
CA TYR A 302 -17.33 -16.38 -15.56
C TYR A 302 -18.32 -16.51 -16.73
N SER A 303 -18.56 -17.75 -17.23
CA SER A 303 -19.40 -17.98 -18.40
C SER A 303 -20.86 -17.51 -18.25
N ASN A 304 -21.34 -17.33 -17.03
CA ASN A 304 -22.71 -16.91 -16.75
C ASN A 304 -22.85 -15.40 -16.47
N LYS A 305 -21.75 -14.63 -16.48
CA LYS A 305 -21.82 -13.18 -16.26
C LYS A 305 -22.37 -12.46 -17.46
N THR A 306 -23.22 -11.45 -17.25
CA THR A 306 -23.80 -10.63 -18.33
C THR A 306 -22.70 -9.98 -19.17
N THR A 307 -21.61 -9.53 -18.55
CA THR A 307 -20.47 -8.93 -19.25
C THR A 307 -19.75 -9.87 -20.22
N GLU A 308 -19.82 -11.19 -19.98
CA GLU A 308 -19.23 -12.23 -20.84
C GLU A 308 -20.18 -12.68 -21.97
N GLN A 309 -21.44 -12.24 -21.94
CA GLN A 309 -22.40 -12.59 -22.97
C GLN A 309 -22.35 -11.57 -24.12
N PRO A 310 -22.47 -12.02 -25.38
CA PRO A 310 -22.58 -11.11 -26.50
C PRO A 310 -23.91 -10.33 -26.38
N PHE A 311 -23.88 -9.01 -26.62
CA PHE A 311 -25.07 -8.16 -26.57
C PHE A 311 -26.12 -8.55 -27.61
N ASN A 312 -25.68 -9.04 -28.78
CA ASN A 312 -26.54 -9.56 -29.83
C ASN A 312 -25.79 -10.63 -30.66
N LYS A 313 -26.28 -11.86 -30.62
CA LYS A 313 -25.67 -12.99 -31.33
C LYS A 313 -25.89 -12.96 -32.87
N ASN A 314 -26.80 -12.09 -33.34
CA ASN A 314 -27.17 -12.01 -34.76
C ASN A 314 -26.41 -10.90 -35.51
N ILE A 315 -25.60 -10.11 -34.82
CA ILE A 315 -24.81 -9.02 -35.43
C ILE A 315 -23.37 -9.47 -35.62
N SER A 316 -22.85 -9.29 -36.82
CA SER A 316 -21.44 -9.47 -37.16
C SER A 316 -20.79 -8.09 -37.27
N LEU A 317 -20.10 -7.67 -36.20
CA LEU A 317 -19.51 -6.31 -36.09
C LEU A 317 -18.53 -5.98 -37.22
N ASN A 318 -17.80 -6.97 -37.70
CA ASN A 318 -16.83 -6.81 -38.77
C ASN A 318 -17.44 -6.55 -40.16
N THR A 319 -18.76 -6.69 -40.32
CA THR A 319 -19.46 -6.39 -41.56
C THR A 319 -20.08 -4.99 -41.59
N LEU A 320 -20.09 -4.31 -40.43
CA LEU A 320 -20.65 -2.97 -40.32
C LEU A 320 -19.67 -1.92 -40.86
N THR A 321 -20.22 -0.89 -41.48
CA THR A 321 -19.46 0.31 -41.86
C THR A 321 -19.01 1.08 -40.61
N SER A 322 -17.99 1.94 -40.74
CA SER A 322 -17.55 2.77 -39.62
C SER A 322 -18.67 3.65 -39.04
N TYR A 323 -19.57 4.13 -39.88
CA TYR A 323 -20.72 4.92 -39.42
C TYR A 323 -21.68 4.07 -38.56
N GLU A 324 -22.01 2.88 -39.03
CA GLU A 324 -22.91 1.95 -38.31
C GLU A 324 -22.29 1.51 -36.98
N LEU A 325 -20.96 1.25 -36.94
CA LEU A 325 -20.25 0.95 -35.70
C LEU A 325 -20.34 2.09 -34.70
N VAL A 326 -20.02 3.32 -35.11
CA VAL A 326 -20.04 4.50 -34.22
C VAL A 326 -21.47 4.76 -33.74
N LYS A 327 -22.47 4.63 -34.64
CA LYS A 327 -23.88 4.78 -34.28
C LYS A 327 -24.31 3.73 -33.24
N LEU A 328 -23.95 2.47 -33.46
CA LEU A 328 -24.25 1.38 -32.52
C LEU A 328 -23.61 1.63 -31.16
N PHE A 329 -22.34 2.07 -31.13
CA PHE A 329 -21.65 2.40 -29.87
C PHE A 329 -22.36 3.53 -29.13
N TRP A 330 -22.74 4.58 -29.84
CA TRP A 330 -23.49 5.70 -29.28
C TRP A 330 -24.81 5.25 -28.65
N GLU A 331 -25.62 4.47 -29.37
CA GLU A 331 -26.93 4.00 -28.92
C GLU A 331 -26.80 3.15 -27.65
N LEU A 332 -25.86 2.22 -27.60
CA LEU A 332 -25.61 1.35 -26.46
C LEU A 332 -25.03 2.09 -25.24
N GLU A 333 -24.19 3.11 -25.45
CA GLU A 333 -23.68 3.96 -24.38
C GLU A 333 -24.81 4.83 -23.78
N GLN A 334 -25.73 5.35 -24.60
CA GLN A 334 -26.91 6.09 -24.12
C GLN A 334 -27.80 5.18 -23.26
N GLU A 335 -28.12 3.98 -23.74
CA GLU A 335 -28.93 3.01 -23.00
C GLU A 335 -28.30 2.68 -21.62
N ALA A 336 -27.02 2.43 -21.57
CA ALA A 336 -26.31 2.18 -20.31
C ALA A 336 -26.32 3.43 -19.40
N GLY A 337 -26.16 4.62 -19.97
CA GLY A 337 -26.25 5.88 -19.25
C GLY A 337 -27.60 6.13 -18.60
N ASP A 338 -28.68 5.84 -19.33
CA ASP A 338 -30.06 6.01 -18.85
C ASP A 338 -30.37 5.02 -17.70
N LYS A 339 -29.92 3.78 -17.82
CA LYS A 339 -30.09 2.76 -16.78
C LYS A 339 -29.35 3.11 -15.48
N LEU A 340 -28.26 3.86 -15.57
CA LEU A 340 -27.49 4.30 -14.41
C LEU A 340 -28.30 5.20 -13.46
N TYR A 341 -29.40 5.82 -13.96
CA TYR A 341 -30.34 6.58 -13.13
C TYR A 341 -30.85 5.77 -11.93
N SER A 342 -31.01 4.44 -12.09
CA SER A 342 -31.45 3.54 -11.01
C SER A 342 -30.46 3.44 -9.85
N SER A 343 -29.22 3.92 -10.01
CA SER A 343 -28.20 3.94 -8.95
C SER A 343 -28.19 5.23 -8.12
N LEU A 344 -29.01 6.24 -8.43
CA LEU A 344 -28.92 7.56 -7.80
C LEU A 344 -29.20 7.53 -6.29
N ASP A 345 -30.15 6.75 -5.82
CA ASP A 345 -30.52 6.70 -4.40
C ASP A 345 -29.40 6.10 -3.56
N ILE A 346 -28.83 4.98 -4.01
CA ILE A 346 -27.70 4.35 -3.33
C ILE A 346 -26.45 5.23 -3.40
N LEU A 347 -26.20 5.87 -4.54
CA LEU A 347 -25.09 6.79 -4.72
C LEU A 347 -25.20 7.99 -3.79
N THR A 348 -26.42 8.57 -3.64
CA THR A 348 -26.68 9.67 -2.70
C THR A 348 -26.36 9.25 -1.26
N THR A 349 -26.79 8.05 -0.88
CA THR A 349 -26.51 7.49 0.44
C THR A 349 -24.99 7.35 0.66
N VAL A 350 -24.27 6.83 -0.32
CA VAL A 350 -22.81 6.66 -0.28
C VAL A 350 -22.10 8.02 -0.19
N ILE A 351 -22.49 9.00 -1.00
CA ILE A 351 -21.93 10.37 -0.98
C ILE A 351 -22.02 10.95 0.45
N ASN A 352 -23.17 10.81 1.12
CA ASN A 352 -23.34 11.32 2.47
C ASN A 352 -22.40 10.62 3.47
N LYS A 353 -22.27 9.28 3.39
CA LYS A 353 -21.38 8.50 4.25
C LYS A 353 -19.91 8.85 4.03
N VAL A 354 -19.46 8.95 2.77
CA VAL A 354 -18.09 9.35 2.43
C VAL A 354 -17.81 10.78 2.91
N THR A 355 -18.73 11.70 2.71
CA THR A 355 -18.59 13.08 3.19
C THR A 355 -18.39 13.14 4.71
N ASN A 356 -19.17 12.39 5.47
CA ASN A 356 -19.06 12.34 6.92
C ASN A 356 -17.73 11.72 7.35
N SER A 357 -17.32 10.61 6.74
CA SER A 357 -16.02 9.99 7.00
C SER A 357 -14.85 10.96 6.81
N LEU A 358 -14.83 11.69 5.69
CA LEU A 358 -13.77 12.67 5.41
C LEU A 358 -13.79 13.85 6.40
N LYS A 359 -14.97 14.31 6.83
CA LYS A 359 -15.12 15.33 7.90
C LYS A 359 -14.55 14.84 9.23
N ASP A 360 -14.75 13.57 9.55
CA ASP A 360 -14.26 12.94 10.78
C ASP A 360 -12.77 12.58 10.72
N GLY A 361 -12.08 13.01 9.66
CA GLY A 361 -10.64 12.80 9.48
C GLY A 361 -10.26 11.50 8.77
N GLY A 362 -11.23 10.69 8.33
CA GLY A 362 -11.03 9.49 7.52
C GLY A 362 -10.50 9.78 6.11
N ARG A 363 -10.33 8.72 5.32
CA ARG A 363 -9.82 8.75 3.94
C ARG A 363 -10.79 8.04 3.01
N LEU A 364 -10.82 8.46 1.74
CA LEU A 364 -11.44 7.72 0.64
C LEU A 364 -10.36 6.92 -0.08
N ILE A 365 -10.51 5.61 -0.15
CA ILE A 365 -9.54 4.70 -0.74
C ILE A 365 -10.24 3.91 -1.84
N TYR A 366 -9.88 4.18 -3.08
CA TYR A 366 -10.30 3.36 -4.21
C TYR A 366 -9.41 2.14 -4.37
N VAL A 367 -10.01 1.01 -4.71
CA VAL A 367 -9.29 -0.25 -4.98
C VAL A 367 -9.80 -0.86 -6.27
N GLY A 368 -8.89 -1.15 -7.19
CA GLY A 368 -9.25 -1.74 -8.47
C GLY A 368 -8.09 -2.47 -9.14
N ALA A 369 -8.43 -3.31 -10.12
CA ALA A 369 -7.48 -3.98 -10.98
C ALA A 369 -7.68 -3.53 -12.44
N GLY A 370 -6.63 -3.56 -13.26
CA GLY A 370 -6.70 -3.22 -14.66
C GLY A 370 -7.36 -1.86 -14.95
N THR A 371 -8.33 -1.82 -15.86
CA THR A 371 -9.05 -0.59 -16.25
C THR A 371 -9.75 0.08 -15.06
N SER A 372 -10.32 -0.68 -14.14
CA SER A 372 -10.99 -0.14 -12.95
C SER A 372 -10.04 0.66 -12.07
N GLY A 373 -8.85 0.12 -11.81
CA GLY A 373 -7.79 0.81 -11.06
C GLY A 373 -7.28 2.07 -11.77
N ARG A 374 -7.15 2.02 -13.11
CA ARG A 374 -6.72 3.19 -13.92
C ARG A 374 -7.74 4.32 -13.84
N LEU A 375 -9.04 4.03 -13.97
CA LEU A 375 -10.11 5.03 -13.85
C LEU A 375 -10.12 5.69 -12.46
N ALA A 376 -9.97 4.91 -11.40
CA ALA A 376 -9.86 5.42 -10.04
C ALA A 376 -8.62 6.31 -9.85
N THR A 377 -7.49 5.93 -10.47
CA THR A 377 -6.25 6.71 -10.38
C THR A 377 -6.41 8.09 -11.03
N VAL A 378 -7.04 8.15 -12.20
CA VAL A 378 -7.34 9.43 -12.87
C VAL A 378 -8.14 10.34 -11.95
N ASP A 379 -9.22 9.84 -11.35
CA ASP A 379 -10.07 10.61 -10.43
C ASP A 379 -9.30 11.12 -9.21
N THR A 380 -8.53 10.25 -8.57
CA THR A 380 -7.70 10.58 -7.39
C THR A 380 -6.71 11.71 -7.66
N VAL A 381 -6.06 11.69 -8.83
CA VAL A 381 -5.11 12.73 -9.23
C VAL A 381 -5.84 14.05 -9.48
N GLU A 382 -6.98 14.01 -10.15
CA GLU A 382 -7.75 15.19 -10.53
C GLU A 382 -8.41 15.88 -9.33
N ILE A 383 -8.83 15.16 -8.29
CA ILE A 383 -9.39 15.73 -7.05
C ILE A 383 -8.38 16.69 -6.41
N ALA A 384 -7.13 16.29 -6.27
CA ALA A 384 -6.09 17.14 -5.69
C ALA A 384 -5.86 18.41 -6.54
N CYS A 385 -5.86 18.27 -7.86
CA CYS A 385 -5.62 19.39 -8.79
C CYS A 385 -6.82 20.36 -8.88
N THR A 386 -8.05 19.81 -8.83
CA THR A 386 -9.29 20.60 -9.02
C THR A 386 -9.73 21.29 -7.75
N PHE A 387 -9.65 20.57 -6.63
CA PHE A 387 -10.22 21.03 -5.35
C PHE A 387 -9.17 21.39 -4.31
N GLY A 388 -7.87 21.29 -4.61
CA GLY A 388 -6.79 21.50 -3.63
C GLY A 388 -6.90 20.57 -2.42
N PHE A 389 -7.52 19.39 -2.61
CA PHE A 389 -7.78 18.47 -1.52
C PHE A 389 -6.51 17.65 -1.19
N PRO A 390 -6.19 17.41 0.10
CA PRO A 390 -4.97 16.71 0.48
C PRO A 390 -4.86 15.32 -0.16
N ARG A 391 -3.73 15.05 -0.81
CA ARG A 391 -3.51 13.81 -1.58
C ARG A 391 -3.56 12.55 -0.74
N GLU A 392 -3.20 12.65 0.53
CA GLU A 392 -3.25 11.55 1.50
C GLU A 392 -4.67 11.21 1.96
N LYS A 393 -5.65 12.05 1.65
CA LYS A 393 -7.06 11.83 1.99
C LYS A 393 -7.86 11.09 0.92
N VAL A 394 -7.39 11.09 -0.33
CA VAL A 394 -7.98 10.32 -1.42
C VAL A 394 -6.89 9.52 -2.10
N LEU A 395 -6.99 8.20 -2.00
CA LEU A 395 -5.95 7.28 -2.43
C LEU A 395 -6.50 6.26 -3.42
N THR A 396 -5.63 5.71 -4.26
CA THR A 396 -5.96 4.55 -5.10
C THR A 396 -4.94 3.44 -4.87
N LEU A 397 -5.44 2.23 -4.66
CA LEU A 397 -4.67 0.99 -4.69
C LEU A 397 -5.02 0.24 -5.98
N VAL A 398 -4.01 -0.12 -6.74
CA VAL A 398 -4.15 -0.81 -8.03
C VAL A 398 -3.38 -2.11 -7.97
N ALA A 399 -4.02 -3.21 -8.36
CA ALA A 399 -3.34 -4.51 -8.45
C ALA A 399 -2.09 -4.41 -9.33
N GLY A 400 -0.96 -4.92 -8.84
CA GLY A 400 0.34 -4.78 -9.49
C GLY A 400 1.05 -3.45 -9.23
N GLY A 401 0.36 -2.47 -8.60
CA GLY A 401 0.89 -1.13 -8.36
C GLY A 401 0.61 -0.14 -9.50
N LEU A 402 0.83 1.16 -9.24
CA LEU A 402 0.50 2.22 -10.20
C LEU A 402 1.39 2.21 -11.45
N ALA A 403 2.63 1.77 -11.31
CA ALA A 403 3.55 1.73 -12.43
C ALA A 403 3.15 0.61 -13.40
N ASP A 404 2.84 -0.59 -12.91
CA ASP A 404 2.36 -1.70 -13.75
C ASP A 404 1.01 -1.37 -14.37
N ALA A 405 0.13 -0.69 -13.66
CA ALA A 405 -1.13 -0.22 -14.19
C ALA A 405 -0.98 0.71 -15.41
N ALA A 406 0.16 1.39 -15.58
CA ALA A 406 0.42 2.27 -16.71
C ALA A 406 1.00 1.54 -17.94
N TYR A 407 1.81 0.50 -17.72
CA TYR A 407 2.62 -0.12 -18.77
C TYR A 407 2.33 -1.60 -19.00
N ASP A 408 1.93 -2.34 -17.96
CA ASP A 408 1.65 -3.75 -18.10
C ASP A 408 0.14 -4.01 -18.13
N ILE A 409 -0.26 -4.88 -19.05
CA ILE A 409 -1.67 -5.10 -19.36
C ILE A 409 -2.24 -6.20 -18.50
N GLU A 410 -1.42 -6.98 -17.78
CA GLU A 410 -1.86 -8.32 -17.48
C GLU A 410 -1.98 -8.53 -15.96
N THR A 411 -3.09 -8.57 -15.54
CA THR A 411 -4.14 -9.60 -15.45
C THR A 411 -3.82 -10.82 -14.58
N HIS A 412 -2.59 -11.26 -14.41
CA HIS A 412 -2.24 -12.34 -13.50
C HIS A 412 -2.39 -11.96 -12.01
N PHE A 413 -2.50 -10.67 -11.73
CA PHE A 413 -2.61 -10.14 -10.37
C PHE A 413 -4.06 -10.09 -9.85
N GLU A 414 -5.04 -10.08 -10.74
CA GLU A 414 -6.45 -9.90 -10.36
C GLU A 414 -7.00 -11.06 -9.54
N GLU A 415 -6.68 -12.29 -9.94
CA GLU A 415 -7.27 -13.49 -9.36
C GLU A 415 -6.58 -13.95 -8.09
N ASP A 416 -5.30 -13.65 -7.94
CA ASP A 416 -4.44 -14.30 -6.96
C ASP A 416 -3.84 -13.36 -5.92
N ALA A 417 -3.73 -12.07 -6.22
CA ALA A 417 -3.16 -11.09 -5.32
C ALA A 417 -4.14 -10.68 -4.23
N SER A 418 -3.61 -10.49 -3.02
CA SER A 418 -4.34 -9.90 -1.90
C SER A 418 -3.93 -8.45 -1.73
N CYS A 419 -4.89 -7.55 -1.48
CA CYS A 419 -4.65 -6.14 -1.17
C CYS A 419 -4.24 -5.91 0.30
N ILE A 420 -4.19 -6.96 1.11
CA ILE A 420 -3.91 -6.85 2.55
C ILE A 420 -2.58 -6.16 2.86
N PRO A 421 -1.45 -6.46 2.18
CA PRO A 421 -0.18 -5.79 2.45
C PRO A 421 -0.26 -4.28 2.32
N GLU A 422 -0.91 -3.77 1.27
CA GLU A 422 -1.08 -2.34 1.03
C GLU A 422 -1.99 -1.67 2.06
N LEU A 423 -3.08 -2.33 2.46
CA LEU A 423 -4.00 -1.81 3.47
C LEU A 423 -3.37 -1.77 4.86
N LEU A 424 -2.52 -2.75 5.19
CA LEU A 424 -1.72 -2.74 6.41
C LEU A 424 -0.70 -1.60 6.41
N LEU A 425 -0.03 -1.35 5.28
CA LEU A 425 0.87 -0.22 5.12
C LEU A 425 0.15 1.13 5.25
N LEU A 426 -1.10 1.22 4.78
CA LEU A 426 -1.94 2.41 4.97
C LEU A 426 -2.39 2.58 6.42
N ASN A 427 -2.21 1.58 7.27
CA ASN A 427 -2.80 1.54 8.62
C ASN A 427 -4.29 1.93 8.56
N LEU A 428 -5.06 1.14 7.77
CA LEU A 428 -6.48 1.38 7.53
C LEU A 428 -7.24 1.45 8.86
N SER A 429 -8.14 2.43 8.99
CA SER A 429 -8.88 2.71 10.21
C SER A 429 -10.40 2.59 10.02
N PRO A 430 -11.20 2.40 11.10
CA PRO A 430 -12.66 2.39 11.01
C PRO A 430 -13.28 3.68 10.47
N LYS A 431 -12.53 4.78 10.44
CA LYS A 431 -12.99 6.06 9.87
C LYS A 431 -12.85 6.12 8.35
N ASP A 432 -12.08 5.22 7.75
CA ASP A 432 -11.82 5.24 6.31
C ASP A 432 -13.00 4.64 5.53
N VAL A 433 -13.08 4.97 4.26
CA VAL A 433 -14.01 4.36 3.29
C VAL A 433 -13.20 3.70 2.19
N VAL A 434 -13.48 2.43 1.93
CA VAL A 434 -12.88 1.67 0.84
C VAL A 434 -13.92 1.44 -0.25
N VAL A 435 -13.65 1.96 -1.45
CA VAL A 435 -14.49 1.78 -2.64
C VAL A 435 -13.78 0.84 -3.59
N GLY A 436 -14.20 -0.40 -3.61
CA GLY A 436 -13.74 -1.41 -4.55
C GLY A 436 -14.44 -1.28 -5.89
N ILE A 437 -13.71 -1.39 -6.97
CA ILE A 437 -14.22 -1.31 -8.34
C ILE A 437 -13.87 -2.61 -9.05
N SER A 438 -14.88 -3.43 -9.31
CA SER A 438 -14.76 -4.68 -10.04
C SER A 438 -16.06 -4.97 -10.78
N VAL A 439 -16.09 -4.73 -12.08
CA VAL A 439 -17.30 -4.86 -12.90
C VAL A 439 -17.92 -6.26 -12.78
N SER A 440 -17.10 -7.31 -12.90
CA SER A 440 -17.53 -8.70 -12.70
C SER A 440 -17.71 -9.08 -11.23
N GLY A 441 -17.20 -8.28 -10.28
CA GLY A 441 -17.15 -8.62 -8.87
C GLY A 441 -16.13 -9.71 -8.50
N SER A 442 -15.32 -10.20 -9.46
CA SER A 442 -14.47 -11.39 -9.31
C SER A 442 -13.04 -11.11 -8.87
N ALA A 443 -12.53 -9.90 -9.07
CA ALA A 443 -11.14 -9.55 -8.75
C ALA A 443 -10.85 -9.77 -7.25
N PHE A 444 -10.04 -10.79 -6.93
CA PHE A 444 -9.72 -11.13 -5.54
C PHE A 444 -9.02 -9.99 -4.79
N TYR A 445 -8.22 -9.20 -5.51
CA TYR A 445 -7.62 -7.99 -4.97
C TYR A 445 -8.66 -7.03 -4.37
N VAL A 446 -9.77 -6.82 -5.07
CA VAL A 446 -10.89 -5.97 -4.62
C VAL A 446 -11.68 -6.65 -3.50
N GLN A 447 -11.98 -7.95 -3.64
CA GLN A 447 -12.69 -8.72 -2.60
C GLN A 447 -11.92 -8.71 -1.28
N SER A 448 -10.60 -8.93 -1.32
CA SER A 448 -9.74 -8.93 -0.14
C SER A 448 -9.71 -7.56 0.54
N ALA A 449 -9.66 -6.48 -0.25
CA ALA A 449 -9.68 -5.12 0.29
C ALA A 449 -10.98 -4.80 1.02
N LEU A 450 -12.11 -5.08 0.38
CA LEU A 450 -13.43 -4.80 0.96
C LEU A 450 -13.72 -5.68 2.17
N GLY A 451 -13.37 -6.97 2.11
CA GLY A 451 -13.51 -7.90 3.23
C GLY A 451 -12.69 -7.46 4.44
N TYR A 452 -11.46 -7.05 4.22
CA TYR A 452 -10.61 -6.52 5.29
C TYR A 452 -11.17 -5.20 5.85
N ALA A 453 -11.57 -4.25 4.99
CA ALA A 453 -12.18 -2.99 5.40
C ALA A 453 -13.39 -3.23 6.30
N LYS A 454 -14.32 -4.07 5.86
CA LYS A 454 -15.50 -4.46 6.65
C LYS A 454 -15.12 -5.06 8.00
N LYS A 455 -14.10 -5.92 8.04
CA LYS A 455 -13.64 -6.59 9.26
C LYS A 455 -13.11 -5.62 10.31
N ILE A 456 -12.40 -4.57 9.88
CA ILE A 456 -11.90 -3.54 10.80
C ILE A 456 -12.93 -2.44 11.11
N GLY A 457 -14.13 -2.49 10.54
CA GLY A 457 -15.19 -1.50 10.75
C GLY A 457 -15.12 -0.27 9.84
N ALA A 458 -14.24 -0.27 8.81
CA ALA A 458 -14.25 0.73 7.76
C ALA A 458 -15.39 0.46 6.78
N LEU A 459 -16.03 1.52 6.26
CA LEU A 459 -17.12 1.38 5.31
C LEU A 459 -16.60 0.78 3.99
N SER A 460 -17.16 -0.34 3.56
CA SER A 460 -16.79 -1.06 2.35
C SER A 460 -17.89 -0.99 1.29
N ILE A 461 -17.54 -0.49 0.11
CA ILE A 461 -18.47 -0.22 -0.99
C ILE A 461 -17.93 -0.88 -2.25
N LEU A 462 -18.78 -1.61 -2.98
CA LEU A 462 -18.43 -2.25 -4.25
C LEU A 462 -19.17 -1.57 -5.40
N ILE A 463 -18.43 -1.17 -6.43
CA ILE A 463 -18.99 -0.76 -7.73
C ILE A 463 -18.89 -1.98 -8.64
N GLN A 464 -20.02 -2.54 -9.05
CA GLN A 464 -20.08 -3.75 -9.90
C GLN A 464 -21.33 -3.77 -10.78
N GLU A 465 -21.34 -4.73 -11.75
CA GLU A 465 -22.55 -5.06 -12.50
C GLU A 465 -23.60 -5.77 -11.61
N THR A 466 -24.85 -5.71 -11.97
CA THR A 466 -26.02 -6.08 -11.13
C THR A 466 -26.32 -7.56 -11.02
N ASP A 467 -25.63 -8.41 -11.77
CA ASP A 467 -25.99 -9.84 -11.93
C ASP A 467 -25.91 -10.68 -10.64
N ASN A 468 -25.51 -10.08 -9.52
CA ASN A 468 -25.20 -10.85 -8.32
C ASN A 468 -25.90 -10.27 -7.09
N ASP A 469 -26.23 -11.16 -6.17
CA ASP A 469 -26.57 -10.81 -4.81
C ASP A 469 -25.41 -10.03 -4.16
N LYS A 470 -25.76 -9.22 -3.16
CA LYS A 470 -24.76 -8.50 -2.37
C LYS A 470 -23.81 -9.50 -1.70
N PRO A 471 -22.52 -9.46 -2.03
CA PRO A 471 -21.55 -10.37 -1.40
C PRO A 471 -21.31 -10.00 0.06
N ASP A 472 -20.96 -11.00 0.86
CA ASP A 472 -20.73 -10.82 2.30
C ASP A 472 -19.52 -9.95 2.64
N PHE A 473 -18.60 -9.75 1.70
CA PHE A 473 -17.38 -8.98 1.91
C PHE A 473 -17.55 -7.46 1.80
N CYS A 474 -18.73 -6.92 1.46
CA CYS A 474 -18.95 -5.49 1.43
C CYS A 474 -20.23 -5.05 2.15
N ASP A 475 -20.29 -3.77 2.55
CA ASP A 475 -21.46 -3.20 3.21
C ASP A 475 -22.48 -2.70 2.22
N GLN A 476 -22.05 -2.15 1.09
CA GLN A 476 -22.92 -1.56 0.07
C GLN A 476 -22.42 -1.87 -1.35
N ILE A 477 -23.36 -1.89 -2.30
CA ILE A 477 -23.07 -2.01 -3.74
C ILE A 477 -23.65 -0.78 -4.44
N ILE A 478 -22.87 -0.24 -5.37
CA ILE A 478 -23.36 0.71 -6.39
C ILE A 478 -23.41 -0.07 -7.71
N PRO A 479 -24.61 -0.39 -8.20
CA PRO A 479 -24.77 -1.15 -9.42
C PRO A 479 -24.51 -0.30 -10.66
N LEU A 480 -23.88 -0.87 -11.68
CA LEU A 480 -23.54 -0.19 -12.94
C LEU A 480 -24.66 -0.23 -13.98
N TYR A 481 -25.46 -1.29 -14.02
CA TYR A 481 -26.50 -1.53 -15.03
C TYR A 481 -26.01 -1.41 -16.49
N SER A 482 -24.73 -1.70 -16.75
CA SER A 482 -24.15 -1.55 -18.08
C SER A 482 -24.58 -2.67 -19.05
N GLY A 483 -24.94 -3.82 -18.51
CA GLY A 483 -25.33 -5.00 -19.31
C GLY A 483 -24.19 -5.59 -20.12
N SER A 484 -24.55 -6.37 -21.15
CA SER A 484 -23.57 -6.99 -22.03
C SER A 484 -22.78 -5.98 -22.83
N GLU A 485 -21.48 -6.16 -22.95
CA GLU A 485 -20.61 -5.30 -23.73
C GLU A 485 -20.74 -5.53 -25.24
N ILE A 486 -20.42 -4.52 -26.03
CA ILE A 486 -20.40 -4.62 -27.49
C ILE A 486 -19.47 -5.74 -27.96
N ILE A 487 -18.30 -5.84 -27.33
CA ILE A 487 -17.38 -6.96 -27.46
C ILE A 487 -17.46 -7.71 -26.13
N ALA A 488 -18.01 -8.91 -26.13
CA ALA A 488 -18.20 -9.73 -24.95
C ALA A 488 -16.89 -9.82 -24.11
N GLY A 489 -17.01 -9.61 -22.81
CA GLY A 489 -15.87 -9.62 -21.87
C GLY A 489 -15.05 -8.33 -21.84
N SER A 490 -15.23 -7.39 -22.79
CA SER A 490 -14.40 -6.18 -22.87
C SER A 490 -15.00 -5.01 -22.07
N THR A 491 -14.96 -5.09 -20.75
CA THR A 491 -15.58 -4.15 -19.80
C THR A 491 -14.95 -2.74 -19.76
N ARG A 492 -14.01 -2.45 -20.64
CA ARG A 492 -13.43 -1.11 -20.80
C ARG A 492 -14.35 -0.10 -21.49
N MET A 493 -15.44 -0.56 -22.12
CA MET A 493 -16.39 0.26 -22.89
C MET A 493 -17.53 0.78 -21.99
N LYS A 494 -18.76 0.25 -22.14
CA LYS A 494 -19.94 0.73 -21.40
C LYS A 494 -19.76 0.67 -19.88
N ALA A 495 -19.29 -0.45 -19.38
CA ALA A 495 -19.02 -0.61 -17.94
C ALA A 495 -17.93 0.36 -17.46
N GLY A 496 -16.89 0.59 -18.27
CA GLY A 496 -15.84 1.57 -17.99
C GLY A 496 -16.42 3.00 -17.95
N THR A 497 -17.24 3.37 -18.93
CA THR A 497 -17.90 4.68 -19.00
C THR A 497 -18.86 4.88 -17.80
N ALA A 498 -19.68 3.88 -17.49
CA ALA A 498 -20.58 3.91 -16.33
C ALA A 498 -19.78 4.04 -15.01
N THR A 499 -18.69 3.30 -14.86
CA THR A 499 -17.78 3.40 -13.72
C THR A 499 -17.24 4.83 -13.58
N LYS A 500 -16.74 5.43 -14.68
CA LYS A 500 -16.22 6.81 -14.64
C LYS A 500 -17.30 7.81 -14.25
N LYS A 501 -18.53 7.67 -14.74
CA LYS A 501 -19.67 8.51 -14.31
C LYS A 501 -19.93 8.40 -12.80
N ILE A 502 -20.01 7.18 -12.27
CA ILE A 502 -20.22 6.94 -10.82
C ILE A 502 -19.11 7.58 -10.00
N ILE A 503 -17.85 7.35 -10.35
CA ILE A 503 -16.69 7.91 -9.65
C ILE A 503 -16.75 9.43 -9.66
N ASN A 504 -17.00 10.05 -10.82
CA ASN A 504 -17.12 11.51 -10.96
C ASN A 504 -18.26 12.08 -10.10
N PHE A 505 -19.43 11.43 -10.11
CA PHE A 505 -20.57 11.88 -9.32
C PHE A 505 -20.27 11.77 -7.83
N LEU A 506 -19.66 10.66 -7.40
CA LEU A 506 -19.27 10.44 -6.02
C LEU A 506 -18.25 11.50 -5.56
N SER A 507 -17.12 11.57 -6.22
CA SER A 507 -15.99 12.41 -5.79
C SER A 507 -16.34 13.90 -5.83
N THR A 508 -16.91 14.37 -6.95
CA THR A 508 -17.29 15.78 -7.12
C THR A 508 -18.34 16.20 -6.11
N SER A 509 -19.40 15.39 -5.90
CA SER A 509 -20.44 15.70 -4.92
C SER A 509 -19.89 15.74 -3.49
N VAL A 510 -18.97 14.83 -3.15
CA VAL A 510 -18.30 14.84 -1.86
C VAL A 510 -17.48 16.13 -1.68
N MET A 511 -16.70 16.53 -2.69
CA MET A 511 -15.92 17.77 -2.64
C MET A 511 -16.80 19.02 -2.50
N ILE A 512 -17.92 19.07 -3.20
CA ILE A 512 -18.93 20.15 -3.04
C ILE A 512 -19.45 20.19 -1.60
N LYS A 513 -19.85 19.03 -1.03
CA LYS A 513 -20.38 18.95 0.34
C LYS A 513 -19.34 19.23 1.43
N LEU A 514 -18.05 19.13 1.11
CA LEU A 514 -16.93 19.53 1.97
C LEU A 514 -16.61 21.03 1.88
N GLY A 515 -17.32 21.81 1.03
CA GLY A 515 -17.09 23.25 0.87
C GLY A 515 -15.85 23.60 0.06
N ASN A 516 -15.46 22.72 -0.88
CA ASN A 516 -14.33 22.99 -1.79
C ASN A 516 -14.77 23.69 -3.09
N VAL A 517 -16.03 24.10 -3.16
CA VAL A 517 -16.64 24.79 -4.30
C VAL A 517 -17.44 25.98 -3.76
N TYR A 518 -17.40 27.11 -4.47
CA TYR A 518 -18.23 28.27 -4.21
C TYR A 518 -19.13 28.55 -5.44
N GLY A 519 -20.44 28.46 -5.28
CA GLY A 519 -21.36 28.41 -6.42
C GLY A 519 -20.99 27.26 -7.36
N CYS A 520 -20.61 27.58 -8.59
CA CYS A 520 -20.11 26.63 -9.59
C CYS A 520 -18.57 26.69 -9.79
N TYR A 521 -17.86 27.46 -8.94
CA TYR A 521 -16.44 27.72 -9.13
C TYR A 521 -15.57 26.90 -8.17
N MET A 522 -14.46 26.36 -8.67
CA MET A 522 -13.40 25.78 -7.85
C MET A 522 -12.65 26.90 -7.14
N VAL A 523 -12.60 26.87 -5.80
CA VAL A 523 -12.04 27.96 -5.01
C VAL A 523 -10.76 27.60 -4.24
N ASN A 524 -10.45 26.30 -4.09
CA ASN A 524 -9.25 25.82 -3.44
C ASN A 524 -8.07 25.61 -4.40
N LEU A 525 -8.12 26.24 -5.57
CA LEU A 525 -7.00 26.17 -6.51
C LEU A 525 -5.78 26.92 -5.97
N GLU A 526 -4.62 26.31 -6.08
CA GLU A 526 -3.34 26.96 -5.80
C GLU A 526 -2.91 27.79 -6.99
N CYS A 527 -2.80 29.12 -6.81
CA CYS A 527 -2.43 30.06 -7.88
C CYS A 527 -0.92 30.06 -8.13
N ILE A 528 -0.36 28.89 -8.49
CA ILE A 528 1.08 28.66 -8.67
C ILE A 528 1.64 29.10 -10.04
N ASN A 529 0.78 29.45 -10.98
CA ASN A 529 1.18 29.90 -12.31
C ASN A 529 0.20 30.95 -12.85
N GLU A 530 0.64 31.64 -13.91
CA GLU A 530 -0.12 32.73 -14.52
C GLU A 530 -1.53 32.33 -14.99
N LYS A 531 -1.70 31.10 -15.52
CA LYS A 531 -2.99 30.58 -15.94
C LYS A 531 -3.96 30.47 -14.75
N LEU A 532 -3.50 29.98 -13.60
CA LEU A 532 -4.33 29.81 -12.41
C LEU A 532 -4.62 31.15 -11.72
N ILE A 533 -3.66 32.09 -11.73
CA ILE A 533 -3.85 33.46 -11.26
C ILE A 533 -4.93 34.16 -12.12
N ASN A 534 -4.82 34.09 -13.45
CA ASN A 534 -5.81 34.67 -14.35
C ASN A 534 -7.21 34.06 -14.14
N ARG A 535 -7.30 32.74 -13.94
CA ARG A 535 -8.57 32.09 -13.62
C ARG A 535 -9.15 32.59 -12.30
N ALA A 536 -8.33 32.73 -11.25
CA ALA A 536 -8.77 33.25 -9.95
C ALA A 536 -9.29 34.71 -10.08
N CYS A 537 -8.58 35.56 -10.83
CA CYS A 537 -9.03 36.93 -11.09
C CYS A 537 -10.35 36.96 -11.87
N SER A 538 -10.56 36.08 -12.86
CA SER A 538 -11.82 35.96 -13.58
C SER A 538 -12.97 35.53 -12.67
N ILE A 539 -12.74 34.56 -11.77
CA ILE A 539 -13.75 34.14 -10.78
C ILE A 539 -14.11 35.30 -9.84
N LEU A 540 -13.14 36.05 -9.35
CA LEU A 540 -13.40 37.23 -8.50
C LEU A 540 -14.17 38.33 -9.25
N HIS A 541 -13.86 38.51 -10.54
CA HIS A 541 -14.64 39.43 -11.39
C HIS A 541 -16.10 39.01 -11.53
N GLU A 542 -16.35 37.73 -11.84
CA GLU A 542 -17.70 37.16 -11.99
C GLU A 542 -18.52 37.24 -10.69
N LEU A 543 -17.89 36.98 -9.55
CA LEU A 543 -18.58 36.94 -8.27
C LEU A 543 -18.82 38.33 -7.65
N PHE A 544 -17.89 39.27 -7.82
CA PHE A 544 -17.89 40.55 -7.11
C PHE A 544 -17.83 41.75 -8.04
N GLY A 545 -17.79 41.58 -9.35
CA GLY A 545 -17.71 42.68 -10.32
C GLY A 545 -16.42 43.50 -10.27
N ILE A 546 -15.34 42.99 -9.63
CA ILE A 546 -14.09 43.74 -9.46
C ILE A 546 -13.18 43.59 -10.68
N GLU A 547 -12.52 44.70 -11.07
CA GLU A 547 -11.59 44.70 -12.19
C GLU A 547 -10.35 43.84 -11.90
N LYS A 548 -9.73 43.33 -13.00
CA LYS A 548 -8.62 42.37 -12.96
C LYS A 548 -7.45 42.84 -12.09
N GLU A 549 -7.06 44.09 -12.18
CA GLU A 549 -5.96 44.66 -11.39
C GLU A 549 -6.30 44.66 -9.88
N LYS A 550 -7.53 45.03 -9.54
CA LYS A 550 -8.01 45.01 -8.16
C LYS A 550 -8.14 43.59 -7.65
N ALA A 551 -8.66 42.67 -8.47
CA ALA A 551 -8.74 41.24 -8.14
C ALA A 551 -7.35 40.64 -7.87
N LEU A 552 -6.35 40.96 -8.69
CA LEU A 552 -4.97 40.53 -8.51
C LEU A 552 -4.37 41.08 -7.21
N SER A 553 -4.62 42.35 -6.91
CA SER A 553 -4.14 42.98 -5.66
C SER A 553 -4.75 42.29 -4.43
N LYS A 554 -6.07 42.02 -4.44
CA LYS A 554 -6.75 41.29 -3.34
C LYS A 554 -6.21 39.87 -3.20
N LEU A 555 -6.00 39.17 -4.30
CA LEU A 555 -5.45 37.82 -4.33
C LEU A 555 -4.02 37.78 -3.74
N LYS A 556 -3.17 38.75 -4.09
CA LYS A 556 -1.82 38.91 -3.50
C LYS A 556 -1.87 39.12 -2.00
N ASN A 557 -2.77 39.99 -1.52
CA ASN A 557 -2.92 40.29 -0.09
C ASN A 557 -3.39 39.07 0.72
N ASN A 558 -4.01 38.09 0.06
CA ASN A 558 -4.44 36.81 0.65
C ASN A 558 -3.51 35.65 0.25
N ASN A 559 -2.23 35.89 0.00
CA ASN A 559 -1.22 34.89 -0.34
C ASN A 559 -1.59 34.02 -1.54
N TYR A 560 -2.22 34.59 -2.55
CA TYR A 560 -2.72 33.88 -3.75
C TYR A 560 -3.72 32.74 -3.44
N ASN A 561 -4.41 32.80 -2.29
CA ASN A 561 -5.46 31.87 -1.91
C ASN A 561 -6.83 32.44 -2.28
N LEU A 562 -7.46 31.86 -3.29
CA LEU A 562 -8.74 32.36 -3.81
C LEU A 562 -9.87 32.23 -2.77
N LYS A 563 -9.95 31.13 -2.03
CA LYS A 563 -10.99 30.91 -1.01
C LYS A 563 -10.91 31.98 0.08
N ASN A 564 -9.71 32.23 0.59
CA ASN A 564 -9.51 33.27 1.61
C ASN A 564 -9.84 34.67 1.06
N THR A 565 -9.54 34.92 -0.22
CA THR A 565 -9.87 36.18 -0.90
C THR A 565 -11.39 36.36 -1.02
N ILE A 566 -12.13 35.32 -1.36
CA ILE A 566 -13.60 35.34 -1.42
C ILE A 566 -14.18 35.63 -0.04
N THR A 567 -13.77 34.89 0.99
CA THR A 567 -14.21 35.12 2.38
C THR A 567 -13.95 36.55 2.84
N TYR A 568 -12.75 37.07 2.55
CA TYR A 568 -12.40 38.46 2.89
C TYR A 568 -13.34 39.47 2.22
N LEU A 569 -13.65 39.27 0.92
CA LEU A 569 -14.53 40.17 0.17
C LEU A 569 -15.97 40.12 0.68
N GLU A 570 -16.48 38.95 1.03
CA GLU A 570 -17.81 38.79 1.64
C GLU A 570 -17.96 39.51 2.98
N GLU A 571 -16.90 39.49 3.79
CA GLU A 571 -16.91 40.08 5.14
C GLU A 571 -16.70 41.61 5.12
N HIS A 572 -16.05 42.18 4.10
CA HIS A 572 -15.56 43.56 4.14
C HIS A 572 -15.99 44.46 2.97
N GLU A 573 -16.53 43.87 1.89
CA GLU A 573 -16.87 44.65 0.68
C GLU A 573 -18.31 44.40 0.15
N ASN A 574 -19.20 43.78 0.93
CA ASN A 574 -20.64 43.70 0.66
C ASN A 574 -21.40 44.92 1.16
#